data_330adac96c5f3047b25e732bc4ee306e
#
_entry.id   330adac96c5f3047b25e732bc4ee306e
#
_cell.length_a   1.000
_cell.length_b   1.000
_cell.length_c   1.000
_cell.angle_alpha   90.00
_cell.angle_beta   90.00
_cell.angle_gamma   90.00
#
_symmetry.space_group_name_H-M   'P 1'
#
loop_
_entity.id
_entity.type
_entity.pdbx_description
1 polymer ?
#
loop_
_entity_poly.entity_id
_entity_poly.type
_entity_poly.pdbx_seq_one_letter_code
_entity_poly.pdbx_strand_id
1 'polypeptide(L)'
;MVSLIITSYNYAQYVERAIRSALDQSLSKSEYEILVINDCSTDRTVDVLSNYTEEVRVFNLEKNLGLSGARNYGIQKAKGQFIVFLDADDYIHRDLLKVQKLFLEENTSLDAVSTDYYLVNEKGVRQRHVNAEEEPIACGIMFRKDFLYNVGLYDETFRAREEEELRIRWTKKYNIHNVIIPLYRYRMHDSNLTKNEDAMSKHQDLLQSKHKE
;
A
#
# COMPACT_ATOMS: atom_id res chain seq x y z
N MET A 1 4.06 16.71 -4.28
CA MET A 1 2.82 16.24 -3.65
C MET A 1 2.81 14.72 -3.60
N VAL A 2 2.28 14.13 -2.50
CA VAL A 2 2.15 12.67 -2.28
C VAL A 2 0.70 12.26 -2.51
N SER A 3 0.47 11.11 -3.17
CA SER A 3 -0.84 10.44 -3.18
C SER A 3 -0.77 9.18 -2.32
N LEU A 4 -1.49 9.18 -1.20
CA LEU A 4 -1.67 8.00 -0.36
C LEU A 4 -2.90 7.23 -0.86
N ILE A 5 -2.70 6.00 -1.29
CA ILE A 5 -3.74 5.15 -1.88
C ILE A 5 -4.08 4.05 -0.89
N ILE A 6 -5.34 4.01 -0.46
CA ILE A 6 -5.90 2.95 0.39
C ILE A 6 -6.76 2.05 -0.50
N THR A 7 -6.46 0.75 -0.55
CA THR A 7 -7.28 -0.25 -1.25
C THR A 7 -8.10 -1.04 -0.25
N SER A 8 -9.39 -1.24 -0.54
CA SER A 8 -10.32 -1.90 0.38
C SER A 8 -11.29 -2.83 -0.38
N TYR A 9 -11.43 -4.06 0.12
CA TYR A 9 -12.46 -5.01 -0.31
C TYR A 9 -12.99 -5.79 0.87
N ASN A 10 -14.23 -5.51 1.31
CA ASN A 10 -14.86 -6.14 2.48
C ASN A 10 -14.09 -5.96 3.79
N TYR A 11 -13.62 -4.73 4.03
CA TYR A 11 -12.88 -4.36 5.24
C TYR A 11 -13.58 -3.27 6.07
N ALA A 12 -14.92 -3.27 6.13
CA ALA A 12 -15.70 -2.30 6.89
C ALA A 12 -15.23 -2.09 8.33
N GLN A 13 -14.74 -3.16 8.98
CA GLN A 13 -14.30 -3.13 10.38
C GLN A 13 -12.92 -2.47 10.59
N TYR A 14 -12.12 -2.31 9.51
CA TYR A 14 -10.75 -1.81 9.62
C TYR A 14 -10.51 -0.49 8.89
N VAL A 15 -11.18 -0.26 7.75
CA VAL A 15 -10.89 0.83 6.82
C VAL A 15 -10.95 2.21 7.48
N GLU A 16 -11.82 2.39 8.47
CA GLU A 16 -11.91 3.65 9.22
C GLU A 16 -10.58 3.99 9.90
N ARG A 17 -9.91 3.01 10.52
CA ARG A 17 -8.62 3.26 11.19
C ARG A 17 -7.51 3.60 10.18
N ALA A 18 -7.50 2.96 9.01
CA ALA A 18 -6.59 3.30 7.94
C ALA A 18 -6.77 4.76 7.51
N ILE A 19 -8.01 5.17 7.21
CA ILE A 19 -8.35 6.55 6.81
C ILE A 19 -7.96 7.56 7.89
N ARG A 20 -8.30 7.31 9.15
CA ARG A 20 -7.96 8.21 10.26
C ARG A 20 -6.44 8.39 10.41
N SER A 21 -5.66 7.31 10.26
CA SER A 21 -4.20 7.40 10.30
C SER A 21 -3.61 8.18 9.12
N ALA A 22 -4.26 8.10 7.95
CA ALA A 22 -3.91 8.88 6.77
C ALA A 22 -4.27 10.37 6.94
N LEU A 23 -5.37 10.68 7.60
CA LEU A 23 -5.79 12.06 7.91
C LEU A 23 -4.92 12.72 8.99
N ASP A 24 -4.33 11.94 9.91
CA ASP A 24 -3.47 12.43 11.01
C ASP A 24 -2.00 12.66 10.61
N GLN A 25 -1.67 12.67 9.32
CA GLN A 25 -0.28 12.89 8.90
C GLN A 25 0.24 14.28 9.26
N SER A 26 1.51 14.35 9.72
CA SER A 26 2.19 15.62 10.07
C SER A 26 2.66 16.42 8.86
N LEU A 27 2.58 15.84 7.66
CA LEU A 27 2.77 16.56 6.40
C LEU A 27 1.62 17.54 6.17
N SER A 28 1.90 18.71 5.59
CA SER A 28 0.85 19.71 5.29
C SER A 28 -0.24 19.12 4.39
N LYS A 29 -1.50 19.42 4.68
CA LYS A 29 -2.66 18.95 3.88
C LYS A 29 -2.60 19.37 2.41
N SER A 30 -1.90 20.45 2.09
CA SER A 30 -1.67 20.87 0.70
C SER A 30 -0.62 20.06 -0.05
N GLU A 31 0.15 19.21 0.68
CA GLU A 31 1.26 18.44 0.11
C GLU A 31 0.92 16.98 -0.13
N TYR A 32 -0.26 16.52 0.30
CA TYR A 32 -0.72 15.16 0.01
C TYR A 32 -2.23 15.09 -0.24
N GLU A 33 -2.64 14.05 -0.90
CA GLU A 33 -4.04 13.65 -1.07
C GLU A 33 -4.23 12.19 -0.62
N ILE A 34 -5.46 11.85 -0.26
CA ILE A 34 -5.83 10.47 0.12
C ILE A 34 -6.86 9.98 -0.90
N LEU A 35 -6.59 8.85 -1.52
CA LEU A 35 -7.51 8.13 -2.40
C LEU A 35 -7.89 6.81 -1.74
N VAL A 36 -9.18 6.55 -1.63
CA VAL A 36 -9.70 5.25 -1.16
C VAL A 36 -10.35 4.55 -2.35
N ILE A 37 -9.81 3.39 -2.72
CA ILE A 37 -10.30 2.58 -3.81
C ILE A 37 -11.07 1.41 -3.20
N ASN A 38 -12.39 1.50 -3.26
CA ASN A 38 -13.29 0.42 -2.85
C ASN A 38 -13.48 -0.53 -4.04
N ASP A 39 -12.88 -1.71 -3.96
CA ASP A 39 -12.85 -2.71 -5.03
C ASP A 39 -14.15 -3.55 -5.07
N CYS A 40 -15.30 -2.86 -5.18
CA CYS A 40 -16.63 -3.47 -5.26
C CYS A 40 -16.99 -4.27 -3.99
N SER A 41 -16.78 -3.71 -2.80
CA SER A 41 -17.15 -4.34 -1.53
C SER A 41 -18.66 -4.63 -1.46
N THR A 42 -19.00 -5.76 -0.84
CA THR A 42 -20.37 -6.24 -0.63
C THR A 42 -20.83 -6.16 0.83
N ASP A 43 -19.91 -5.79 1.73
CA ASP A 43 -20.17 -5.53 3.13
C ASP A 43 -20.50 -4.04 3.38
N ARG A 44 -20.48 -3.61 4.64
CA ARG A 44 -20.74 -2.22 5.03
C ARG A 44 -19.58 -1.24 4.74
N THR A 45 -18.58 -1.63 3.95
CA THR A 45 -17.45 -0.74 3.62
C THR A 45 -17.94 0.57 2.99
N VAL A 46 -18.91 0.51 2.06
CA VAL A 46 -19.45 1.72 1.41
C VAL A 46 -20.08 2.67 2.44
N ASP A 47 -20.83 2.13 3.42
CA ASP A 47 -21.44 2.95 4.49
C ASP A 47 -20.37 3.67 5.31
N VAL A 48 -19.28 2.98 5.67
CA VAL A 48 -18.17 3.58 6.40
C VAL A 48 -17.50 4.67 5.57
N LEU A 49 -17.23 4.42 4.29
CA LEU A 49 -16.56 5.37 3.39
C LEU A 49 -17.39 6.63 3.13
N SER A 50 -18.72 6.52 3.15
CA SER A 50 -19.60 7.67 2.93
C SER A 50 -19.41 8.80 3.96
N ASN A 51 -18.91 8.46 5.17
CA ASN A 51 -18.63 9.44 6.22
C ASN A 51 -17.35 10.26 5.98
N TYR A 52 -16.54 9.92 4.97
CA TYR A 52 -15.23 10.51 4.72
C TYR A 52 -15.10 11.20 3.35
N THR A 53 -16.18 11.32 2.59
CA THR A 53 -16.16 11.85 1.22
C THR A 53 -15.77 13.33 1.11
N GLU A 54 -15.83 14.08 2.21
CA GLU A 54 -15.37 15.47 2.25
C GLU A 54 -13.87 15.60 2.49
N GLU A 55 -13.25 14.61 3.17
CA GLU A 55 -11.83 14.63 3.54
C GLU A 55 -10.94 13.83 2.59
N VAL A 56 -11.50 12.79 1.96
CA VAL A 56 -10.74 11.89 1.09
C VAL A 56 -11.49 11.65 -0.23
N ARG A 57 -10.74 11.31 -1.28
CA ARG A 57 -11.33 10.97 -2.58
C ARG A 57 -11.69 9.48 -2.61
N VAL A 58 -12.98 9.17 -2.53
CA VAL A 58 -13.48 7.79 -2.59
C VAL A 58 -13.85 7.41 -4.02
N PHE A 59 -13.40 6.23 -4.46
CA PHE A 59 -13.74 5.61 -5.74
C PHE A 59 -14.34 4.24 -5.50
N ASN A 60 -15.63 4.08 -5.80
CA ASN A 60 -16.31 2.80 -5.77
C ASN A 60 -16.23 2.16 -7.15
N LEU A 61 -15.54 1.03 -7.27
CA LEU A 61 -15.43 0.31 -8.53
C LEU A 61 -16.71 -0.49 -8.81
N GLU A 62 -17.11 -0.58 -10.07
CA GLU A 62 -18.31 -1.32 -10.49
C GLU A 62 -18.12 -2.85 -10.45
N LYS A 63 -16.89 -3.31 -10.50
CA LYS A 63 -16.51 -4.73 -10.42
C LYS A 63 -15.23 -4.91 -9.61
N ASN A 64 -15.08 -6.07 -8.99
CA ASN A 64 -13.84 -6.42 -8.28
C ASN A 64 -12.69 -6.65 -9.27
N LEU A 65 -11.67 -5.79 -9.22
CA LEU A 65 -10.47 -5.87 -10.03
C LEU A 65 -9.34 -6.65 -9.35
N GLY A 66 -9.49 -6.93 -8.05
CA GLY A 66 -8.43 -7.45 -7.19
C GLY A 66 -7.41 -6.39 -6.81
N LEU A 67 -6.52 -6.76 -5.90
CA LEU A 67 -5.58 -5.82 -5.27
C LEU A 67 -4.70 -5.10 -6.31
N SER A 68 -4.15 -5.83 -7.28
CA SER A 68 -3.36 -5.27 -8.38
C SER A 68 -4.13 -4.23 -9.19
N GLY A 69 -5.35 -4.58 -9.63
CA GLY A 69 -6.20 -3.68 -10.42
C GLY A 69 -6.64 -2.45 -9.62
N ALA A 70 -7.01 -2.62 -8.35
CA ALA A 70 -7.36 -1.52 -7.46
C ALA A 70 -6.18 -0.55 -7.24
N ARG A 71 -4.96 -1.07 -7.02
CA ARG A 71 -3.76 -0.24 -6.90
C ARG A 71 -3.45 0.50 -8.21
N ASN A 72 -3.53 -0.17 -9.36
CA ASN A 72 -3.33 0.45 -10.67
C ASN A 72 -4.35 1.56 -10.93
N TYR A 73 -5.62 1.32 -10.61
CA TYR A 73 -6.66 2.35 -10.71
C TYR A 73 -6.32 3.56 -9.83
N GLY A 74 -5.89 3.32 -8.59
CA GLY A 74 -5.45 4.37 -7.68
C GLY A 74 -4.27 5.19 -8.25
N ILE A 75 -3.23 4.53 -8.81
CA ILE A 75 -2.09 5.22 -9.45
C ILE A 75 -2.56 6.12 -10.61
N GLN A 76 -3.49 5.66 -11.44
CA GLN A 76 -4.04 6.44 -12.55
C GLN A 76 -4.82 7.68 -12.07
N LYS A 77 -5.52 7.61 -10.94
CA LYS A 77 -6.29 8.72 -10.34
C LYS A 77 -5.46 9.66 -9.48
N ALA A 78 -4.24 9.23 -9.10
CA ALA A 78 -3.31 9.99 -8.27
C ALA A 78 -2.79 11.23 -8.99
N LYS A 79 -2.75 12.36 -8.28
CA LYS A 79 -2.20 13.64 -8.75
C LYS A 79 -0.76 13.86 -8.29
N GLY A 80 -0.33 13.14 -7.24
CA GLY A 80 1.00 13.27 -6.66
C GLY A 80 2.09 12.66 -7.54
N GLN A 81 3.28 13.23 -7.43
CA GLN A 81 4.49 12.67 -8.05
C GLN A 81 5.07 11.49 -7.23
N PHE A 82 4.65 11.36 -5.98
CA PHE A 82 4.98 10.24 -5.10
C PHE A 82 3.73 9.44 -4.78
N ILE A 83 3.85 8.12 -4.75
CA ILE A 83 2.77 7.17 -4.44
C ILE A 83 3.16 6.37 -3.21
N VAL A 84 2.22 6.28 -2.25
CA VAL A 84 2.31 5.38 -1.10
C VAL A 84 1.04 4.53 -1.04
N PHE A 85 1.20 3.24 -0.78
CA PHE A 85 0.06 2.34 -0.54
C PHE A 85 -0.12 2.07 0.95
N LEU A 86 -1.38 1.96 1.34
CA LEU A 86 -1.83 1.54 2.67
C LEU A 86 -2.97 0.54 2.50
N ASP A 87 -2.83 -0.65 3.06
CA ASP A 87 -3.91 -1.63 3.06
C ASP A 87 -4.98 -1.25 4.10
N ALA A 88 -6.25 -1.56 3.80
CA ALA A 88 -7.38 -1.10 4.59
C ALA A 88 -7.43 -1.67 6.02
N ASP A 89 -6.74 -2.78 6.27
CA ASP A 89 -6.63 -3.43 7.58
C ASP A 89 -5.46 -2.91 8.42
N ASP A 90 -4.57 -2.10 7.82
CA ASP A 90 -3.38 -1.53 8.44
C ASP A 90 -3.56 -0.07 8.88
N TYR A 91 -2.52 0.52 9.44
CA TYR A 91 -2.47 1.96 9.74
C TYR A 91 -1.03 2.46 9.85
N ILE A 92 -0.84 3.77 9.75
CA ILE A 92 0.48 4.40 9.67
C ILE A 92 0.74 5.37 10.81
N HIS A 93 2.03 5.58 11.11
CA HIS A 93 2.46 6.64 12.01
C HIS A 93 2.27 8.00 11.35
N ARG A 94 1.97 9.02 12.14
CA ARG A 94 1.72 10.40 11.67
C ARG A 94 2.87 11.01 10.86
N ASP A 95 4.08 10.53 11.01
CA ASP A 95 5.27 11.07 10.33
C ASP A 95 5.69 10.27 9.10
N LEU A 96 4.96 9.21 8.70
CA LEU A 96 5.36 8.36 7.59
C LEU A 96 5.57 9.18 6.30
N LEU A 97 4.56 9.92 5.87
CA LEU A 97 4.63 10.66 4.61
C LEU A 97 5.71 11.74 4.64
N LYS A 98 5.85 12.43 5.78
CA LYS A 98 6.83 13.49 5.94
C LYS A 98 8.25 12.97 5.84
N VAL A 99 8.56 11.88 6.54
CA VAL A 99 9.90 11.27 6.55
C VAL A 99 10.26 10.76 5.16
N GLN A 100 9.41 9.94 4.55
CA GLN A 100 9.69 9.37 3.23
C GLN A 100 9.83 10.43 2.14
N LYS A 101 8.94 11.45 2.17
CA LYS A 101 8.99 12.57 1.22
C LYS A 101 10.31 13.34 1.34
N LEU A 102 10.74 13.65 2.58
CA LEU A 102 12.00 14.34 2.83
C LEU A 102 13.18 13.56 2.23
N PHE A 103 13.24 12.24 2.46
CA PHE A 103 14.31 11.42 1.90
C PHE A 103 14.35 11.46 0.37
N LEU A 104 13.19 11.38 -0.32
CA LEU A 104 13.14 11.41 -1.78
C LEU A 104 13.40 12.80 -2.37
N GLU A 105 13.06 13.88 -1.67
CA GLU A 105 13.30 15.26 -2.16
C GLU A 105 14.75 15.67 -1.99
N GLU A 106 15.38 15.34 -0.84
CA GLU A 106 16.77 15.67 -0.57
C GLU A 106 17.76 14.75 -1.32
N ASN A 107 17.33 13.56 -1.73
CA ASN A 107 18.17 12.58 -2.40
C ASN A 107 17.57 12.17 -3.75
N THR A 108 17.93 12.89 -4.81
CA THR A 108 17.41 12.64 -6.16
C THR A 108 17.84 11.29 -6.75
N SER A 109 18.87 10.67 -6.20
CA SER A 109 19.35 9.33 -6.57
C SER A 109 18.56 8.19 -5.95
N LEU A 110 17.67 8.47 -4.98
CA LEU A 110 16.78 7.45 -4.41
C LEU A 110 15.54 7.27 -5.28
N ASP A 111 15.21 6.01 -5.58
CA ASP A 111 14.10 5.65 -6.46
C ASP A 111 12.80 5.43 -5.67
N ALA A 112 12.91 4.78 -4.52
CA ALA A 112 11.83 4.56 -3.56
C ALA A 112 12.38 4.51 -2.14
N VAL A 113 11.51 4.79 -1.15
CA VAL A 113 11.84 4.74 0.28
C VAL A 113 10.82 3.92 1.04
N SER A 114 11.29 2.88 1.73
CA SER A 114 10.52 2.11 2.71
C SER A 114 10.83 2.57 4.13
N THR A 115 10.04 2.12 5.08
CA THR A 115 10.34 2.24 6.51
C THR A 115 10.11 0.90 7.17
N ASP A 116 10.77 0.66 8.29
CA ASP A 116 10.46 -0.47 9.16
C ASP A 116 9.00 -0.42 9.64
N TYR A 117 8.51 -1.53 10.14
CA TYR A 117 7.15 -1.63 10.62
C TYR A 117 7.04 -2.42 11.93
N TYR A 118 5.91 -2.25 12.60
CA TYR A 118 5.49 -3.14 13.69
C TYR A 118 4.44 -4.11 13.20
N LEU A 119 4.62 -5.39 13.51
CA LEU A 119 3.49 -6.32 13.57
C LEU A 119 2.63 -5.93 14.76
N VAL A 120 1.33 -5.82 14.52
CA VAL A 120 0.35 -5.55 15.58
C VAL A 120 -0.74 -6.61 15.54
N ASN A 121 -1.30 -6.96 16.70
CA ASN A 121 -2.44 -7.86 16.74
C ASN A 121 -3.73 -7.15 16.30
N GLU A 122 -4.83 -7.87 16.26
CA GLU A 122 -6.16 -7.35 15.87
C GLU A 122 -6.58 -6.10 16.65
N LYS A 123 -6.23 -6.03 17.93
CA LYS A 123 -6.49 -4.88 18.82
C LYS A 123 -5.51 -3.70 18.60
N GLY A 124 -4.50 -3.88 17.75
CA GLY A 124 -3.47 -2.87 17.47
C GLY A 124 -2.35 -2.82 18.51
N VAL A 125 -2.20 -3.85 19.35
CA VAL A 125 -1.08 -3.96 20.29
C VAL A 125 0.16 -4.42 19.54
N ARG A 126 1.27 -3.71 19.71
CA ARG A 126 2.57 -4.02 19.09
C ARG A 126 3.06 -5.40 19.55
N GLN A 127 3.50 -6.22 18.61
CA GLN A 127 4.04 -7.56 18.84
C GLN A 127 5.55 -7.61 18.56
N ARG A 128 5.97 -7.18 17.38
CA ARG A 128 7.36 -7.27 16.93
C ARG A 128 7.72 -6.08 16.03
N HIS A 129 8.91 -5.54 16.21
CA HIS A 129 9.54 -4.65 15.24
C HIS A 129 10.15 -5.49 14.12
N VAL A 130 9.95 -5.08 12.88
CA VAL A 130 10.42 -5.77 11.69
C VAL A 130 11.21 -4.81 10.82
N ASN A 131 12.40 -5.26 10.40
CA ASN A 131 13.19 -4.57 9.39
C ASN A 131 12.59 -4.86 8.01
N ALA A 132 12.17 -3.82 7.29
CA ALA A 132 11.51 -3.96 5.99
C ALA A 132 12.45 -4.37 4.84
N GLU A 133 13.76 -4.32 5.04
CA GLU A 133 14.74 -4.84 4.10
C GLU A 133 14.87 -6.37 4.19
N GLU A 134 14.77 -6.91 5.41
CA GLU A 134 14.87 -8.35 5.68
C GLU A 134 13.53 -9.07 5.42
N GLU A 135 12.44 -8.48 5.88
CA GLU A 135 11.07 -9.00 5.69
C GLU A 135 10.20 -7.94 4.98
N PRO A 136 10.31 -7.78 3.66
CA PRO A 136 9.62 -6.73 2.94
C PRO A 136 8.11 -6.97 2.84
N ILE A 137 7.35 -5.86 2.89
CA ILE A 137 5.90 -5.84 2.67
C ILE A 137 5.54 -4.95 1.47
N ALA A 138 4.33 -5.10 0.95
CA ALA A 138 3.82 -4.35 -0.19
C ALA A 138 3.65 -2.86 0.09
N CYS A 139 3.19 -2.54 1.29
CA CYS A 139 2.76 -1.21 1.70
C CYS A 139 3.82 -0.47 2.52
N GLY A 140 3.60 0.82 2.78
CA GLY A 140 4.54 1.63 3.53
C GLY A 140 5.81 2.02 2.75
N ILE A 141 5.80 1.86 1.43
CA ILE A 141 6.87 2.29 0.53
C ILE A 141 6.39 3.51 -0.24
N MET A 142 7.19 4.57 -0.29
CA MET A 142 6.97 5.73 -1.15
C MET A 142 7.75 5.57 -2.44
N PHE A 143 7.05 5.54 -3.57
CA PHE A 143 7.62 5.40 -4.91
C PHE A 143 7.55 6.72 -5.67
N ARG A 144 8.51 6.98 -6.55
CA ARG A 144 8.33 7.96 -7.63
C ARG A 144 7.31 7.42 -8.62
N LYS A 145 6.24 8.16 -8.89
CA LYS A 145 5.12 7.72 -9.72
C LYS A 145 5.57 7.29 -11.13
N ASP A 146 6.44 8.08 -11.75
CA ASP A 146 6.90 7.80 -13.11
C ASP A 146 7.68 6.48 -13.19
N PHE A 147 8.37 6.09 -12.11
CA PHE A 147 9.10 4.83 -12.06
C PHE A 147 8.17 3.62 -11.97
N LEU A 148 7.00 3.75 -11.30
CA LEU A 148 5.96 2.72 -11.35
C LEU A 148 5.46 2.50 -12.77
N TYR A 149 5.26 3.56 -13.55
CA TYR A 149 4.91 3.43 -14.97
C TYR A 149 6.04 2.79 -15.78
N ASN A 150 7.29 3.15 -15.53
CA ASN A 150 8.45 2.61 -16.23
C ASN A 150 8.68 1.12 -15.98
N VAL A 151 8.25 0.56 -14.85
CA VAL A 151 8.28 -0.89 -14.58
C VAL A 151 7.02 -1.61 -15.05
N GLY A 152 5.97 -0.89 -15.51
CA GLY A 152 4.75 -1.44 -16.07
C GLY A 152 3.62 -1.67 -15.07
N LEU A 153 3.64 -0.98 -13.90
CA LEU A 153 2.61 -1.07 -12.85
C LEU A 153 2.48 -2.49 -12.25
N TYR A 154 1.38 -2.77 -11.51
CA TYR A 154 1.08 -4.11 -11.01
C TYR A 154 0.52 -4.99 -12.13
N ASP A 155 0.92 -6.26 -12.17
CA ASP A 155 0.32 -7.25 -13.08
C ASP A 155 -1.02 -7.75 -12.51
N GLU A 156 -2.11 -7.42 -13.21
CA GLU A 156 -3.48 -7.73 -12.77
C GLU A 156 -3.84 -9.23 -12.84
N THR A 157 -2.97 -10.06 -13.40
CA THR A 157 -3.13 -11.51 -13.36
C THR A 157 -2.81 -12.10 -12.00
N PHE A 158 -2.07 -11.35 -11.15
CA PHE A 158 -1.74 -11.72 -9.78
C PHE A 158 -2.85 -11.26 -8.81
N ARG A 159 -3.48 -12.22 -8.14
CA ARG A 159 -4.46 -11.98 -7.06
C ARG A 159 -3.86 -12.17 -5.66
N ALA A 160 -2.62 -12.62 -5.60
CA ALA A 160 -1.73 -12.71 -4.45
C ALA A 160 -0.29 -12.61 -4.97
N ARG A 161 0.67 -12.24 -4.09
CA ARG A 161 2.10 -12.03 -4.44
C ARG A 161 2.34 -10.98 -5.53
N GLU A 162 1.40 -10.08 -5.74
CA GLU A 162 1.50 -8.99 -6.72
C GLU A 162 2.67 -8.04 -6.40
N GLU A 163 2.97 -7.86 -5.12
CA GLU A 163 4.09 -7.06 -4.65
C GLU A 163 5.43 -7.73 -4.92
N GLU A 164 5.51 -9.06 -4.77
CA GLU A 164 6.73 -9.82 -5.09
C GLU A 164 7.02 -9.73 -6.58
N GLU A 165 5.99 -9.88 -7.41
CA GLU A 165 6.09 -9.74 -8.86
C GLU A 165 6.56 -8.34 -9.27
N LEU A 166 5.96 -7.29 -8.71
CA LEU A 166 6.39 -5.92 -8.94
C LEU A 166 7.82 -5.69 -8.45
N ARG A 167 8.19 -6.22 -7.28
CA ARG A 167 9.53 -6.08 -6.69
C ARG A 167 10.60 -6.71 -7.57
N ILE A 168 10.35 -7.89 -8.16
CA ILE A 168 11.28 -8.52 -9.09
C ILE A 168 11.55 -7.63 -10.31
N ARG A 169 10.52 -6.99 -10.89
CA ARG A 169 10.70 -6.04 -12.00
C ARG A 169 11.35 -4.73 -11.56
N TRP A 170 10.99 -4.26 -10.35
CA TRP A 170 11.53 -3.03 -9.77
C TRP A 170 13.03 -3.13 -9.55
N THR A 171 13.49 -4.17 -8.86
CA THR A 171 14.90 -4.34 -8.47
C THR A 171 15.85 -4.59 -9.64
N LYS A 172 15.33 -4.92 -10.83
CA LYS A 172 16.12 -4.96 -12.08
C LYS A 172 16.52 -3.56 -12.57
N LYS A 173 15.85 -2.49 -12.13
CA LYS A 173 16.05 -1.13 -12.62
C LYS A 173 16.30 -0.11 -11.51
N TYR A 174 15.73 -0.32 -10.34
CA TYR A 174 15.63 0.66 -9.26
C TYR A 174 15.91 0.04 -7.91
N ASN A 175 16.26 0.89 -6.93
CA ASN A 175 16.50 0.49 -5.56
C ASN A 175 15.36 0.96 -4.65
N ILE A 176 15.19 0.28 -3.51
CA ILE A 176 14.35 0.72 -2.40
C ILE A 176 15.29 0.96 -1.22
N HIS A 177 15.34 2.21 -0.75
CA HIS A 177 16.12 2.57 0.43
C HIS A 177 15.26 2.39 1.67
N ASN A 178 15.74 1.64 2.66
CA ASN A 178 15.03 1.46 3.92
C ASN A 178 15.49 2.46 5.00
N VAL A 179 14.54 3.14 5.60
CA VAL A 179 14.75 3.98 6.78
C VAL A 179 14.39 3.17 8.02
N ILE A 180 15.36 2.91 8.90
CA ILE A 180 15.23 2.06 10.10
C ILE A 180 14.43 2.80 11.20
N ILE A 181 13.20 3.20 10.85
CA ILE A 181 12.20 3.80 11.76
C ILE A 181 10.87 3.11 11.50
N PRO A 182 10.23 2.48 12.52
CA PRO A 182 8.99 1.73 12.31
C PRO A 182 7.79 2.67 12.20
N LEU A 183 7.49 3.12 10.98
CA LEU A 183 6.39 4.07 10.72
C LEU A 183 5.13 3.41 10.15
N TYR A 184 5.16 2.11 9.81
CA TYR A 184 4.01 1.34 9.37
C TYR A 184 3.56 0.34 10.46
N ARG A 185 2.27 -0.03 10.45
CA ARG A 185 1.63 -0.96 11.41
C ARG A 185 0.89 -2.03 10.63
N TYR A 186 1.54 -3.17 10.48
CA TYR A 186 0.99 -4.34 9.80
C TYR A 186 0.12 -5.14 10.77
N ARG A 187 -1.17 -5.25 10.49
CA ARG A 187 -2.13 -5.93 11.37
C ARG A 187 -2.21 -7.42 11.05
N MET A 188 -2.03 -8.22 12.09
CA MET A 188 -2.20 -9.66 12.05
C MET A 188 -3.62 -10.05 12.48
N HIS A 189 -4.40 -10.62 11.57
CA HIS A 189 -5.74 -11.18 11.81
C HIS A 189 -5.97 -12.44 10.95
N ASP A 190 -7.07 -13.15 11.18
CA ASP A 190 -7.27 -14.47 10.54
C ASP A 190 -7.62 -14.37 9.04
N SER A 191 -8.16 -13.24 8.60
CA SER A 191 -8.51 -12.99 7.19
C SER A 191 -7.41 -12.29 6.38
N ASN A 192 -6.15 -12.19 6.87
CA ASN A 192 -5.06 -11.70 6.04
C ASN A 192 -4.88 -12.56 4.79
N LEU A 193 -4.74 -11.93 3.61
CA LEU A 193 -4.55 -12.64 2.33
C LEU A 193 -3.35 -13.59 2.36
N THR A 194 -2.29 -13.22 3.06
CA THR A 194 -1.08 -14.03 3.23
C THR A 194 -1.30 -15.36 3.96
N LYS A 195 -2.43 -15.52 4.67
CA LYS A 195 -2.84 -16.77 5.31
C LYS A 195 -3.63 -17.73 4.39
N ASN A 196 -3.99 -17.29 3.18
CA ASN A 196 -4.65 -18.14 2.19
C ASN A 196 -3.60 -18.97 1.43
N GLU A 197 -3.30 -20.16 1.96
CA GLU A 197 -2.25 -21.05 1.43
C GLU A 197 -2.49 -21.44 -0.04
N ASP A 198 -3.74 -21.71 -0.44
CA ASP A 198 -4.09 -22.08 -1.83
C ASP A 198 -3.80 -20.93 -2.80
N ALA A 199 -4.21 -19.70 -2.46
CA ALA A 199 -3.92 -18.54 -3.27
C ALA A 199 -2.42 -18.26 -3.34
N MET A 200 -1.72 -18.34 -2.21
CA MET A 200 -0.28 -18.11 -2.13
C MET A 200 0.52 -19.13 -2.93
N SER A 201 0.15 -20.43 -2.88
CA SER A 201 0.80 -21.50 -3.65
C SER A 201 0.59 -21.33 -5.15
N LYS A 202 -0.67 -21.14 -5.58
CA LYS A 202 -1.01 -20.95 -6.99
C LYS A 202 -0.24 -19.78 -7.63
N HIS A 203 -0.14 -18.66 -6.92
CA HIS A 203 0.56 -17.47 -7.43
C HIS A 203 2.09 -17.61 -7.30
N GLN A 204 2.60 -18.49 -6.45
CA GLN A 204 4.03 -18.86 -6.42
C GLN A 204 4.45 -19.56 -7.72
N ASP A 205 3.65 -20.51 -8.20
CA ASP A 205 3.93 -21.21 -9.46
C ASP A 205 3.88 -20.25 -10.66
N LEU A 206 2.89 -19.34 -10.66
CA LEU A 206 2.77 -18.30 -11.67
C LEU A 206 4.00 -17.37 -11.66
N LEU A 207 4.44 -16.92 -10.46
CA LEU A 207 5.61 -16.07 -10.28
C LEU A 207 6.87 -16.75 -10.82
N GLN A 208 7.09 -18.02 -10.47
CA GLN A 208 8.23 -18.79 -10.96
C GLN A 208 8.18 -18.98 -12.48
N SER A 209 7.00 -19.27 -13.04
CA SER A 209 6.85 -19.47 -14.49
C SER A 209 7.13 -18.19 -15.29
N LYS A 210 6.73 -17.03 -14.74
CA LYS A 210 6.90 -15.73 -15.40
C LYS A 210 8.33 -15.20 -15.33
N HIS A 211 9.07 -15.49 -14.26
CA HIS A 211 10.40 -14.97 -14.01
C HIS A 211 11.50 -16.05 -14.02
N LYS A 212 11.20 -17.23 -14.60
CA LYS A 212 12.26 -18.21 -14.94
C LYS A 212 13.19 -17.57 -15.98
N GLU A 213 14.41 -17.28 -15.54
CA GLU A 213 15.57 -17.06 -16.42
C GLU A 213 16.20 -18.40 -16.79
#